data_ca768ca17584399ce85b99de87dbf518
#
_entry.id   ca768ca17584399ce85b99de87dbf518
#
_cell.length_a   1.000
_cell.length_b   1.000
_cell.length_c   1.000
_cell.angle_alpha   90.00
_cell.angle_beta   90.00
_cell.angle_gamma   90.00
#
_symmetry.space_group_name_H-M   'P 1'
#
loop_
_entity.id
_entity.type
_entity.pdbx_description
1 polymer ?
#
loop_
_entity_poly.entity_id
_entity_poly.type
_entity_poly.pdbx_seq_one_letter_code
_entity_poly.pdbx_strand_id
1 'polypeptide(L)'
;MRGLDYYTRTVFEFVSDDIGAQGTVCGGGRYDGLIAELGGAPAPAVGFAAGIERLLLVMEATGVEIPRPEGPTAYLAGLDDACREKAFGLCVKLRAAGIAAETDHMKRSVKAQFKYADKLGAKYVAVIGGNELESGAMNVKRMATSESETVTFENAVEYFRGK
;
A
#
# COMPACT_ATOMS: atom_id res chain seq x y z
N MET A 1 22.23 -2.21 -27.08
CA MET A 1 21.31 -1.73 -28.15
C MET A 1 19.92 -2.27 -27.80
N ARG A 2 18.95 -1.41 -27.51
CA ARG A 2 17.57 -1.85 -27.26
C ARG A 2 16.87 -1.98 -28.60
N GLY A 3 16.46 -3.20 -28.94
CA GLY A 3 15.85 -3.55 -30.21
C GLY A 3 14.35 -3.23 -30.25
N LEU A 4 14.02 -1.95 -30.06
CA LEU A 4 12.64 -1.49 -30.31
C LEU A 4 12.64 -0.79 -31.67
N ASP A 5 12.07 -1.44 -32.65
CA ASP A 5 12.14 -1.04 -34.07
C ASP A 5 11.39 0.26 -34.39
N TYR A 6 10.58 0.76 -33.44
CA TYR A 6 9.77 1.97 -33.62
C TYR A 6 10.52 3.29 -33.32
N TYR A 7 11.75 3.25 -32.78
CA TYR A 7 12.53 4.49 -32.58
C TYR A 7 13.01 5.06 -33.90
N THR A 8 12.81 6.36 -34.11
CA THR A 8 13.12 7.02 -35.37
C THR A 8 14.36 7.89 -35.36
N ARG A 9 14.76 8.43 -34.21
CA ARG A 9 15.94 9.35 -34.09
C ARG A 9 16.64 9.20 -32.75
N THR A 10 16.33 10.10 -31.81
CA THR A 10 16.96 10.13 -30.49
C THR A 10 16.52 8.96 -29.62
N VAL A 11 17.47 8.24 -29.09
CA VAL A 11 17.27 7.21 -28.04
C VAL A 11 18.14 7.60 -26.87
N PHE A 12 17.64 7.42 -25.65
CA PHE A 12 18.37 7.75 -24.43
C PHE A 12 18.20 6.67 -23.37
N GLU A 13 19.18 6.56 -22.50
CA GLU A 13 19.15 5.74 -21.30
C GLU A 13 19.73 6.51 -20.13
N PHE A 14 19.13 6.33 -18.94
CA PHE A 14 19.73 6.73 -17.67
C PHE A 14 20.30 5.47 -17.03
N VAL A 15 21.61 5.49 -16.79
CA VAL A 15 22.34 4.35 -16.24
C VAL A 15 22.95 4.76 -14.90
N SER A 16 22.85 3.86 -13.90
CA SER A 16 23.56 3.97 -12.64
C SER A 16 24.57 2.83 -12.53
N ASP A 17 25.76 3.15 -12.10
CA ASP A 17 26.82 2.17 -11.82
C ASP A 17 26.65 1.54 -10.41
N ASP A 18 25.80 2.12 -9.56
CA ASP A 18 25.62 1.70 -8.17
C ASP A 18 24.85 0.39 -8.01
N ILE A 19 24.12 -0.05 -9.04
CA ILE A 19 23.28 -1.27 -9.00
C ILE A 19 23.81 -2.41 -9.87
N GLY A 20 25.11 -2.37 -10.23
CA GLY A 20 25.82 -3.44 -10.92
C GLY A 20 25.48 -3.55 -12.42
N ALA A 21 25.63 -4.77 -12.99
CA ALA A 21 25.61 -5.01 -14.44
C ALA A 21 24.31 -4.64 -15.19
N GLN A 22 23.21 -4.46 -14.48
CA GLN A 22 21.91 -4.05 -15.05
C GLN A 22 21.56 -2.60 -14.72
N GLY A 23 22.50 -1.70 -14.84
CA GLY A 23 22.42 -0.32 -14.41
C GLY A 23 21.37 0.57 -15.10
N THR A 24 20.81 0.17 -16.24
CA THR A 24 19.79 1.00 -16.92
C THR A 24 18.53 1.12 -16.08
N VAL A 25 18.26 2.30 -15.57
CA VAL A 25 17.10 2.61 -14.69
C VAL A 25 15.92 3.10 -15.51
N CYS A 26 16.19 3.89 -16.55
CA CYS A 26 15.18 4.45 -17.43
C CYS A 26 15.70 4.45 -18.85
N GLY A 27 14.85 4.22 -19.82
CA GLY A 27 15.21 4.30 -21.22
C GLY A 27 14.02 4.71 -22.08
N GLY A 28 14.30 5.45 -23.14
CA GLY A 28 13.28 5.97 -24.03
C GLY A 28 13.82 6.49 -25.32
N GLY A 29 12.96 7.09 -26.12
CA GLY A 29 13.34 7.67 -27.39
C GLY A 29 12.18 8.32 -28.12
N ARG A 30 12.50 8.86 -29.28
CA ARG A 30 11.56 9.47 -30.22
C ARG A 30 11.00 8.40 -31.17
N TYR A 31 9.70 8.41 -31.44
CA TYR A 31 9.02 7.45 -32.30
C TYR A 31 7.93 8.14 -33.13
N ASP A 32 8.34 8.78 -34.23
CA ASP A 32 7.45 9.60 -35.06
C ASP A 32 6.44 8.79 -35.90
N GLY A 33 6.72 7.51 -36.18
CA GLY A 33 5.87 6.64 -36.99
C GLY A 33 4.80 5.87 -36.22
N LEU A 34 5.00 5.64 -34.92
CA LEU A 34 4.22 4.67 -34.13
C LEU A 34 2.72 4.98 -34.09
N ILE A 35 2.34 6.25 -33.97
CA ILE A 35 0.92 6.64 -33.89
C ILE A 35 0.19 6.30 -35.21
N ALA A 36 0.86 6.55 -36.35
CA ALA A 36 0.31 6.21 -37.65
C ALA A 36 0.24 4.68 -37.89
N GLU A 37 1.22 3.93 -37.45
CA GLU A 37 1.22 2.46 -37.49
C GLU A 37 0.08 1.85 -36.68
N LEU A 38 -0.31 2.49 -35.57
CA LEU A 38 -1.44 2.10 -34.74
C LEU A 38 -2.80 2.62 -35.25
N GLY A 39 -2.85 3.25 -36.44
CA GLY A 39 -4.04 3.73 -37.06
C GLY A 39 -4.47 5.15 -36.68
N GLY A 40 -3.63 5.89 -35.94
CA GLY A 40 -3.88 7.29 -35.62
C GLY A 40 -3.39 8.26 -36.69
N ALA A 41 -3.70 9.54 -36.56
CA ALA A 41 -3.15 10.58 -37.41
C ALA A 41 -1.64 10.70 -37.21
N PRO A 42 -0.82 10.87 -38.26
CA PRO A 42 0.63 11.02 -38.10
C PRO A 42 0.99 12.17 -37.15
N ALA A 43 1.71 11.83 -36.09
CA ALA A 43 2.20 12.80 -35.11
C ALA A 43 3.55 12.35 -34.54
N PRO A 44 4.51 13.26 -34.33
CA PRO A 44 5.74 12.93 -33.63
C PRO A 44 5.45 12.66 -32.15
N ALA A 45 6.16 11.67 -31.60
CA ALA A 45 6.04 11.33 -30.19
C ALA A 45 7.38 10.99 -29.56
N VAL A 46 7.46 11.15 -28.27
CA VAL A 46 8.57 10.74 -27.41
C VAL A 46 8.01 10.12 -26.14
N GLY A 47 8.69 9.10 -25.65
CA GLY A 47 8.31 8.45 -24.40
C GLY A 47 9.46 7.71 -23.77
N PHE A 48 9.26 7.26 -22.57
CA PHE A 48 10.21 6.47 -21.82
C PHE A 48 9.53 5.49 -20.88
N ALA A 49 10.28 4.48 -20.45
CA ALA A 49 9.90 3.58 -19.38
C ALA A 49 10.98 3.59 -18.30
N ALA A 50 10.59 3.60 -17.04
CA ALA A 50 11.48 3.52 -15.89
C ALA A 50 11.17 2.27 -15.07
N GLY A 51 12.21 1.61 -14.55
CA GLY A 51 12.08 0.50 -13.61
C GLY A 51 11.95 1.04 -12.19
N ILE A 52 10.76 0.94 -11.59
CA ILE A 52 10.53 1.43 -10.23
C ILE A 52 11.45 0.72 -9.24
N GLU A 53 11.57 -0.60 -9.32
CA GLU A 53 12.45 -1.39 -8.45
C GLU A 53 13.92 -0.99 -8.61
N ARG A 54 14.35 -0.68 -9.83
CA ARG A 54 15.72 -0.21 -10.08
C ARG A 54 15.97 1.18 -9.52
N LEU A 55 14.97 2.08 -9.61
CA LEU A 55 15.01 3.38 -8.94
C LEU A 55 15.18 3.24 -7.44
N LEU A 56 14.38 2.36 -6.81
CA LEU A 56 14.48 2.08 -5.37
C LEU A 56 15.86 1.52 -4.99
N LEU A 57 16.43 0.61 -5.79
CA LEU A 57 17.78 0.08 -5.58
C LEU A 57 18.84 1.18 -5.65
N VAL A 58 18.73 2.10 -6.62
CA VAL A 58 19.67 3.25 -6.73
C VAL A 58 19.51 4.17 -5.53
N MET A 59 18.28 4.49 -5.11
CA MET A 59 18.04 5.31 -3.92
C MET A 59 18.66 4.68 -2.67
N GLU A 60 18.52 3.37 -2.49
CA GLU A 60 19.13 2.64 -1.38
C GLU A 60 20.67 2.67 -1.46
N ALA A 61 21.24 2.38 -2.63
CA ALA A 61 22.70 2.37 -2.84
C ALA A 61 23.33 3.76 -2.64
N THR A 62 22.62 4.82 -2.99
CA THR A 62 23.07 6.21 -2.82
C THR A 62 22.72 6.81 -1.46
N GLY A 63 22.09 6.04 -0.56
CA GLY A 63 21.74 6.49 0.79
C GLY A 63 20.59 7.49 0.84
N VAL A 64 19.76 7.56 -0.18
CA VAL A 64 18.55 8.39 -0.18
C VAL A 64 17.54 7.75 0.77
N GLU A 65 17.09 8.51 1.76
CA GLU A 65 16.07 8.03 2.69
C GLU A 65 14.71 7.91 1.99
N ILE A 66 14.19 6.69 1.94
CA ILE A 66 12.86 6.41 1.40
C ILE A 66 11.87 6.51 2.55
N PRO A 67 10.94 7.49 2.55
CA PRO A 67 9.96 7.63 3.61
C PRO A 67 9.11 6.36 3.72
N ARG A 68 9.05 5.78 4.90
CA ARG A 68 8.12 4.69 5.17
C ARG A 68 6.74 5.26 5.44
N PRO A 69 5.67 4.70 4.84
CA PRO A 69 4.32 5.11 5.18
C PRO A 69 4.07 4.83 6.68
N GLU A 70 3.32 5.70 7.32
CA GLU A 70 2.85 5.44 8.68
C GLU A 70 2.03 4.15 8.70
N GLY A 71 2.09 3.42 9.82
CA GLY A 71 1.25 2.26 10.05
C GLY A 71 -0.25 2.64 10.07
N PRO A 72 -1.14 1.66 9.93
CA PRO A 72 -2.56 1.94 9.94
C PRO A 72 -3.00 2.51 11.30
N THR A 73 -3.93 3.44 11.28
CA THR A 73 -4.56 3.95 12.51
C THR A 73 -5.23 2.82 13.28
N ALA A 74 -5.97 1.94 12.60
CA ALA A 74 -6.68 0.85 13.22
C ALA A 74 -6.36 -0.50 12.57
N TYR A 75 -6.15 -1.52 13.39
CA TYR A 75 -6.15 -2.92 12.98
C TYR A 75 -7.35 -3.64 13.60
N LEU A 76 -8.22 -4.22 12.77
CA LEU A 76 -9.46 -4.87 13.19
C LEU A 76 -9.25 -6.39 13.16
N ALA A 77 -9.13 -7.01 14.34
CA ALA A 77 -8.90 -8.44 14.50
C ALA A 77 -10.25 -9.17 14.71
N GLY A 78 -10.52 -10.19 13.90
CA GLY A 78 -11.69 -11.06 14.02
C GLY A 78 -11.30 -12.46 14.49
N LEU A 79 -12.07 -13.04 15.44
CA LEU A 79 -11.79 -14.35 16.01
C LEU A 79 -12.18 -15.49 15.08
N ASP A 80 -13.38 -15.46 14.56
CA ASP A 80 -13.98 -16.46 13.66
C ASP A 80 -14.42 -15.84 12.34
N ASP A 81 -15.06 -16.59 11.47
CA ASP A 81 -15.43 -16.11 10.14
C ASP A 81 -16.49 -14.99 10.20
N ALA A 82 -17.48 -15.05 11.11
CA ALA A 82 -18.47 -13.99 11.28
C ALA A 82 -17.82 -12.69 11.83
N CYS A 83 -16.92 -12.85 12.80
CA CYS A 83 -16.14 -11.73 13.36
C CYS A 83 -15.21 -11.08 12.30
N ARG A 84 -14.60 -11.89 11.43
CA ARG A 84 -13.76 -11.40 10.32
C ARG A 84 -14.57 -10.65 9.27
N GLU A 85 -15.74 -11.14 8.94
CA GLU A 85 -16.67 -10.45 8.04
C GLU A 85 -17.04 -9.06 8.59
N LYS A 86 -17.36 -9.00 9.90
CA LYS A 86 -17.63 -7.74 10.57
C LYS A 86 -16.41 -6.81 10.59
N ALA A 87 -15.24 -7.34 10.92
CA ALA A 87 -13.96 -6.61 10.90
C ALA A 87 -13.66 -6.04 9.52
N PHE A 88 -13.84 -6.84 8.48
CA PHE A 88 -13.66 -6.40 7.09
C PHE A 88 -14.64 -5.28 6.73
N GLY A 89 -15.92 -5.43 7.04
CA GLY A 89 -16.93 -4.40 6.78
C GLY A 89 -16.62 -3.07 7.48
N LEU A 90 -16.14 -3.12 8.73
CA LEU A 90 -15.67 -1.92 9.44
C LEU A 90 -14.40 -1.33 8.82
N CYS A 91 -13.45 -2.18 8.42
CA CYS A 91 -12.22 -1.74 7.73
C CYS A 91 -12.56 -0.96 6.45
N VAL A 92 -13.49 -1.46 5.65
CA VAL A 92 -13.96 -0.76 4.43
C VAL A 92 -14.59 0.60 4.78
N LYS A 93 -15.43 0.66 5.83
CA LYS A 93 -16.02 1.93 6.27
C LYS A 93 -14.99 2.94 6.75
N LEU A 94 -13.99 2.51 7.51
CA LEU A 94 -12.90 3.38 7.96
C LEU A 94 -12.09 3.92 6.77
N ARG A 95 -11.73 3.06 5.84
CA ARG A 95 -11.00 3.45 4.62
C ARG A 95 -11.81 4.42 3.75
N ALA A 96 -13.11 4.20 3.61
CA ALA A 96 -14.00 5.14 2.90
C ALA A 96 -14.09 6.51 3.57
N ALA A 97 -13.84 6.58 4.88
CA ALA A 97 -13.76 7.83 5.64
C ALA A 97 -12.34 8.45 5.67
N GLY A 98 -11.39 7.92 4.89
CA GLY A 98 -10.00 8.39 4.82
C GLY A 98 -9.11 7.94 5.99
N ILE A 99 -9.56 6.98 6.80
CA ILE A 99 -8.83 6.46 7.95
C ILE A 99 -8.07 5.19 7.52
N ALA A 100 -6.75 5.19 7.68
CA ALA A 100 -5.92 4.04 7.39
C ALA A 100 -6.27 2.88 8.34
N ALA A 101 -6.83 1.81 7.81
CA ALA A 101 -7.26 0.65 8.57
C ALA A 101 -6.84 -0.65 7.90
N GLU A 102 -6.61 -1.70 8.69
CA GLU A 102 -6.22 -3.03 8.20
C GLU A 102 -6.94 -4.13 8.98
N THR A 103 -7.03 -5.33 8.39
CA THR A 103 -7.62 -6.51 9.01
C THR A 103 -6.90 -7.78 8.57
N ASP A 104 -7.21 -8.91 9.18
CA ASP A 104 -6.61 -10.19 8.82
C ASP A 104 -7.28 -10.84 7.59
N HIS A 105 -6.46 -11.14 6.58
CA HIS A 105 -6.89 -11.86 5.36
C HIS A 105 -6.45 -13.33 5.34
N MET A 106 -5.68 -13.78 6.36
CA MET A 106 -5.03 -15.08 6.37
C MET A 106 -5.60 -16.05 7.42
N LYS A 107 -6.71 -15.72 8.04
CA LYS A 107 -7.34 -16.51 9.12
C LYS A 107 -6.37 -16.84 10.27
N ARG A 108 -5.51 -15.87 10.63
CA ARG A 108 -4.54 -16.03 11.71
C ARG A 108 -5.24 -16.09 13.07
N SER A 109 -4.60 -16.75 14.05
CA SER A 109 -5.02 -16.66 15.45
C SER A 109 -4.92 -15.21 15.95
N VAL A 110 -5.71 -14.86 16.96
CA VAL A 110 -5.72 -13.50 17.56
C VAL A 110 -4.30 -13.06 17.98
N LYS A 111 -3.54 -13.95 18.61
CA LYS A 111 -2.14 -13.68 18.99
C LYS A 111 -1.27 -13.32 17.79
N ALA A 112 -1.44 -14.02 16.68
CA ALA A 112 -0.70 -13.75 15.45
C ALA A 112 -1.17 -12.44 14.77
N GLN A 113 -2.46 -12.10 14.87
CA GLN A 113 -3.01 -10.84 14.40
C GLN A 113 -2.43 -9.66 15.19
N PHE A 114 -2.33 -9.74 16.52
CA PHE A 114 -1.67 -8.70 17.35
C PHE A 114 -0.20 -8.51 16.95
N LYS A 115 0.55 -9.62 16.80
CA LYS A 115 1.95 -9.54 16.35
C LYS A 115 2.08 -8.90 14.96
N TYR A 116 1.12 -9.16 14.09
CA TYR A 116 1.12 -8.57 12.75
C TYR A 116 0.73 -7.09 12.79
N ALA A 117 -0.24 -6.70 13.59
CA ALA A 117 -0.61 -5.31 13.82
C ALA A 117 0.57 -4.48 14.37
N ASP A 118 1.31 -5.05 15.32
CA ASP A 118 2.54 -4.44 15.86
C ASP A 118 3.61 -4.28 14.77
N LYS A 119 3.84 -5.32 13.95
CA LYS A 119 4.78 -5.26 12.81
C LYS A 119 4.40 -4.19 11.79
N LEU A 120 3.10 -3.95 11.58
CA LEU A 120 2.59 -2.90 10.69
C LEU A 120 2.69 -1.50 11.31
N GLY A 121 2.99 -1.39 12.60
CA GLY A 121 2.96 -0.13 13.33
C GLY A 121 1.55 0.42 13.55
N ALA A 122 0.56 -0.46 13.71
CA ALA A 122 -0.82 -0.04 13.95
C ALA A 122 -0.92 0.75 15.27
N LYS A 123 -1.58 1.91 15.24
CA LYS A 123 -1.75 2.76 16.44
C LYS A 123 -2.75 2.12 17.43
N TYR A 124 -3.80 1.49 16.90
CA TYR A 124 -4.87 0.86 17.66
C TYR A 124 -5.18 -0.54 17.13
N VAL A 125 -5.54 -1.46 18.03
CA VAL A 125 -6.05 -2.79 17.69
C VAL A 125 -7.42 -2.97 18.32
N ALA A 126 -8.42 -3.27 17.51
CA ALA A 126 -9.76 -3.65 17.98
C ALA A 126 -9.96 -5.15 17.75
N VAL A 127 -10.43 -5.84 18.79
CA VAL A 127 -10.75 -7.27 18.72
C VAL A 127 -12.26 -7.43 18.63
N ILE A 128 -12.71 -8.27 17.72
CA ILE A 128 -14.11 -8.61 17.51
C ILE A 128 -14.25 -10.11 17.70
N GLY A 129 -14.95 -10.49 18.74
CA GLY A 129 -15.38 -11.85 19.04
C GLY A 129 -16.90 -11.94 19.09
N GLY A 130 -17.44 -13.09 19.52
CA GLY A 130 -18.88 -13.32 19.61
C GLY A 130 -19.58 -12.31 20.50
N ASN A 131 -19.03 -12.00 21.67
CA ASN A 131 -19.61 -11.03 22.61
C ASN A 131 -19.64 -9.62 22.01
N GLU A 132 -18.62 -9.22 21.28
CA GLU A 132 -18.54 -7.92 20.60
C GLU A 132 -19.57 -7.84 19.46
N LEU A 133 -19.79 -8.95 18.74
CA LEU A 133 -20.86 -9.01 17.72
C LEU A 133 -22.25 -8.83 18.33
N GLU A 134 -22.53 -9.51 19.44
CA GLU A 134 -23.81 -9.44 20.12
C GLU A 134 -24.05 -8.08 20.75
N SER A 135 -23.04 -7.49 21.39
CA SER A 135 -23.16 -6.18 22.05
C SER A 135 -23.12 -5.00 21.08
N GLY A 136 -22.69 -5.20 19.84
CA GLY A 136 -22.52 -4.12 18.88
C GLY A 136 -21.34 -3.19 19.18
N ALA A 137 -20.41 -3.62 20.06
CA ALA A 137 -19.28 -2.81 20.50
C ALA A 137 -17.98 -3.64 20.50
N MET A 138 -16.85 -2.99 20.31
CA MET A 138 -15.52 -3.60 20.31
C MET A 138 -14.63 -2.97 21.36
N ASN A 139 -13.68 -3.74 21.86
CA ASN A 139 -12.64 -3.23 22.75
C ASN A 139 -11.46 -2.77 21.90
N VAL A 140 -11.16 -1.48 21.91
CA VAL A 140 -10.09 -0.83 21.15
C VAL A 140 -8.91 -0.59 22.08
N LYS A 141 -7.80 -1.26 21.80
CA LYS A 141 -6.55 -1.12 22.54
C LYS A 141 -5.61 -0.17 21.83
N ARG A 142 -5.10 0.85 22.52
CA ARG A 142 -4.02 1.71 22.06
C ARG A 142 -2.68 0.98 22.23
N MET A 143 -1.94 0.77 21.16
CA MET A 143 -0.72 -0.05 21.18
C MET A 143 0.40 0.57 21.99
N ALA A 144 0.55 1.90 21.97
CA ALA A 144 1.62 2.61 22.67
C ALA A 144 1.47 2.59 24.21
N THR A 145 0.24 2.68 24.75
CA THR A 145 -0.02 2.79 26.19
C THR A 145 -0.65 1.54 26.79
N SER A 146 -1.13 0.60 25.94
CA SER A 146 -1.91 -0.56 26.34
C SER A 146 -3.27 -0.23 26.99
N GLU A 147 -3.70 1.01 26.99
CA GLU A 147 -5.02 1.42 27.43
C GLU A 147 -6.09 0.89 26.46
N SER A 148 -7.27 0.58 26.98
CA SER A 148 -8.37 0.07 26.19
C SER A 148 -9.65 0.84 26.47
N GLU A 149 -10.42 1.07 25.42
CA GLU A 149 -11.70 1.75 25.46
C GLU A 149 -12.75 0.93 24.70
N THR A 150 -14.00 0.95 25.17
CA THR A 150 -15.10 0.31 24.47
C THR A 150 -15.73 1.29 23.48
N VAL A 151 -15.82 0.90 22.21
CA VAL A 151 -16.33 1.71 21.11
C VAL A 151 -17.39 0.92 20.37
N THR A 152 -18.57 1.52 20.13
CA THR A 152 -19.61 0.88 19.32
C THR A 152 -19.20 0.84 17.85
N PHE A 153 -19.70 -0.15 17.10
CA PHE A 153 -19.43 -0.25 15.66
C PHE A 153 -19.94 0.97 14.88
N GLU A 154 -21.01 1.57 15.34
CA GLU A 154 -21.60 2.77 14.73
C GLU A 154 -20.67 3.97 14.88
N ASN A 155 -20.05 4.13 16.04
CA ASN A 155 -19.19 5.25 16.37
C ASN A 155 -17.71 5.03 15.92
N ALA A 156 -17.37 3.90 15.32
CA ALA A 156 -16.00 3.56 14.96
C ALA A 156 -15.34 4.62 14.08
N VAL A 157 -16.04 5.12 13.08
CA VAL A 157 -15.50 6.16 12.17
C VAL A 157 -15.21 7.45 12.91
N GLU A 158 -16.14 7.91 13.75
CA GLU A 158 -15.95 9.14 14.53
C GLU A 158 -14.85 8.99 15.56
N TYR A 159 -14.76 7.85 16.22
CA TYR A 159 -13.70 7.54 17.19
C TYR A 159 -12.30 7.61 16.58
N PHE A 160 -12.11 7.03 15.40
CA PHE A 160 -10.80 7.00 14.75
C PHE A 160 -10.48 8.26 13.93
N ARG A 161 -11.45 9.15 13.71
CA ARG A 161 -11.22 10.41 13.00
C ARG A 161 -10.32 11.32 13.83
N GLY A 162 -9.17 11.67 13.28
CA GLY A 162 -8.18 12.54 13.95
C GLY A 162 -7.25 11.85 14.95
N LYS A 163 -7.20 10.50 14.94
CA LYS A 163 -6.28 9.69 15.78
C LYS A 163 -4.96 9.38 15.07
#